data_fb682eccc6a5babdd50374db2d310cca
#
_entry.id   fb682eccc6a5babdd50374db2d310cca
#
_cell.length_a   1.000
_cell.length_b   1.000
_cell.length_c   1.000
_cell.angle_alpha   90.00
_cell.angle_beta   90.00
_cell.angle_gamma   90.00
#
_symmetry.space_group_name_H-M   'P 1'
#
loop_
_entity.id
_entity.type
_entity.pdbx_description
1 polymer ?
#
loop_
_entity_poly.entity_id
_entity_poly.type
_entity_poly.pdbx_seq_one_letter_code
_entity_poly.pdbx_strand_id
1 'polypeptide(L)'
;SETDQMGVVYHGTYAQFFELGRTEWLRSMGITYKNMEVSGIMLPVISLKCNFIKSALYDDVLTIHTFLKKEPLVKIEFDYEIKNQDAELICTGNTVLAFMNSETLKPIRCPEYLLKGLGY
;
A
#
# COMPACT_ATOMS: atom_id res chain seq x y z
N SER A 1 -8.26 4.45 -14.32
CA SER A 1 -9.20 4.79 -13.26
C SER A 1 -10.00 3.58 -12.82
N GLU A 2 -10.26 3.51 -11.55
CA GLU A 2 -10.90 2.35 -10.94
C GLU A 2 -12.37 2.59 -10.58
N THR A 3 -12.97 3.66 -11.09
CA THR A 3 -14.41 3.87 -10.94
C THR A 3 -15.17 3.08 -11.99
N ASP A 4 -16.33 2.56 -11.63
CA ASP A 4 -17.19 1.85 -12.57
C ASP A 4 -18.19 2.77 -13.25
N GLN A 5 -18.93 2.22 -14.23
CA GLN A 5 -19.90 3.00 -14.99
C GLN A 5 -21.15 3.36 -14.20
N MET A 6 -21.33 2.81 -13.02
CA MET A 6 -22.44 3.14 -12.14
C MET A 6 -22.16 4.41 -11.32
N GLY A 7 -21.01 5.01 -11.49
CA GLY A 7 -20.66 6.28 -10.88
C GLY A 7 -20.06 6.18 -9.49
N VAL A 8 -19.77 4.97 -9.01
CA VAL A 8 -19.13 4.76 -7.71
C VAL A 8 -18.01 3.75 -7.82
N VAL A 9 -17.08 3.84 -6.89
CA VAL A 9 -16.00 2.86 -6.77
C VAL A 9 -16.45 1.73 -5.86
N TYR A 10 -16.27 0.48 -6.30
CA TYR A 10 -16.57 -0.67 -5.46
C TYR A 10 -15.57 -0.79 -4.31
N HIS A 11 -16.06 -1.26 -3.15
CA HIS A 11 -15.23 -1.38 -1.96
C HIS A 11 -14.00 -2.27 -2.18
N GLY A 12 -14.14 -3.36 -2.96
CA GLY A 12 -13.03 -4.22 -3.29
C GLY A 12 -11.91 -3.53 -4.05
N THR A 13 -12.21 -2.45 -4.78
CA THR A 13 -11.23 -1.69 -5.54
C THR A 13 -10.28 -0.91 -4.63
N TYR A 14 -10.67 -0.57 -3.41
CA TYR A 14 -9.82 0.18 -2.49
C TYR A 14 -8.59 -0.62 -2.05
N ALA A 15 -8.71 -1.95 -1.91
CA ALA A 15 -7.55 -2.79 -1.66
C ALA A 15 -6.53 -2.67 -2.78
N GLN A 16 -6.98 -2.60 -4.02
CA GLN A 16 -6.12 -2.40 -5.19
C GLN A 16 -5.49 -1.00 -5.20
N PHE A 17 -6.22 0.02 -4.78
CA PHE A 17 -5.67 1.37 -4.66
C PHE A 17 -4.55 1.42 -3.62
N PHE A 18 -4.72 0.75 -2.50
CA PHE A 18 -3.68 0.69 -1.47
C PHE A 18 -2.44 -0.04 -1.99
N GLU A 19 -2.63 -1.14 -2.72
CA GLU A 19 -1.52 -1.86 -3.34
C GLU A 19 -0.78 -0.97 -4.34
N LEU A 20 -1.52 -0.26 -5.20
CA LEU A 20 -0.94 0.67 -6.15
C LEU A 20 -0.16 1.76 -5.42
N GLY A 21 -0.75 2.33 -4.37
CA GLY A 21 -0.13 3.40 -3.60
C GLY A 21 1.19 2.98 -2.98
N ARG A 22 1.22 1.84 -2.30
CA ARG A 22 2.47 1.38 -1.67
C ARG A 22 3.50 0.93 -2.69
N THR A 23 3.07 0.34 -3.81
CA THR A 23 3.98 -0.07 -4.88
C THR A 23 4.70 1.15 -5.47
N GLU A 24 3.97 2.20 -5.78
CA GLU A 24 4.54 3.42 -6.31
C GLU A 24 5.41 4.14 -5.26
N TRP A 25 4.96 4.15 -4.01
CA TRP A 25 5.73 4.75 -2.92
C TRP A 25 7.08 4.06 -2.74
N LEU A 26 7.08 2.72 -2.71
CA LEU A 26 8.32 1.94 -2.60
C LEU A 26 9.22 2.17 -3.82
N ARG A 27 8.64 2.22 -5.01
CA ARG A 27 9.39 2.49 -6.23
C ARG A 27 10.10 3.83 -6.17
N SER A 28 9.46 4.84 -5.60
CA SER A 28 10.08 6.16 -5.43
C SER A 28 11.30 6.11 -4.52
N MET A 29 11.40 5.10 -3.67
CA MET A 29 12.55 4.86 -2.79
C MET A 29 13.57 3.89 -3.41
N GLY A 30 13.38 3.50 -4.68
CA GLY A 30 14.25 2.56 -5.36
C GLY A 30 13.99 1.10 -5.02
N ILE A 31 12.83 0.80 -4.44
CA ILE A 31 12.47 -0.55 -3.98
C ILE A 31 11.34 -1.08 -4.84
N THR A 32 11.47 -2.30 -5.37
CA THR A 32 10.42 -2.94 -6.14
C THR A 32 10.13 -4.33 -5.58
N TYR A 33 8.88 -4.76 -5.73
CA TYR A 33 8.49 -6.12 -5.33
C TYR A 33 9.28 -7.16 -6.11
N LYS A 34 9.57 -6.89 -7.39
CA LYS A 34 10.35 -7.80 -8.22
C LYS A 34 11.75 -8.03 -7.64
N ASN A 35 12.41 -6.96 -7.23
CA ASN A 35 13.75 -7.06 -6.64
C ASN A 35 13.71 -7.78 -5.29
N MET A 36 12.69 -7.55 -4.49
CA MET A 36 12.50 -8.30 -3.26
C MET A 36 12.31 -9.79 -3.53
N GLU A 37 11.46 -10.12 -4.50
CA GLU A 37 11.19 -11.51 -4.87
C GLU A 37 12.47 -12.21 -5.33
N VAL A 38 13.27 -11.55 -6.18
CA VAL A 38 14.55 -12.08 -6.64
C VAL A 38 15.49 -12.35 -5.49
N SER A 39 15.46 -11.52 -4.45
CA SER A 39 16.30 -11.71 -3.25
C SER A 39 15.69 -12.69 -2.23
N GLY A 40 14.58 -13.34 -2.57
CA GLY A 40 13.98 -14.37 -1.73
C GLY A 40 13.08 -13.85 -0.62
N ILE A 41 12.55 -12.64 -0.79
CA ILE A 41 11.70 -12.00 0.20
C ILE A 41 10.29 -11.87 -0.35
N MET A 42 9.29 -12.32 0.40
CA MET A 42 7.89 -12.04 0.10
C MET A 42 7.32 -11.10 1.17
N LEU A 43 6.26 -10.39 0.78
CA LEU A 43 5.68 -9.35 1.61
C LEU A 43 4.16 -9.47 1.59
N PRO A 44 3.60 -10.52 2.20
CA PRO A 44 2.15 -10.70 2.21
C PRO A 44 1.46 -9.68 3.10
N VAL A 45 0.26 -9.30 2.71
CA VAL A 45 -0.62 -8.46 3.52
C VAL A 45 -1.23 -9.31 4.61
N ILE A 46 -1.02 -8.95 5.86
CA ILE A 46 -1.57 -9.68 7.02
C ILE A 46 -2.72 -8.93 7.68
N SER A 47 -2.89 -7.64 7.38
CA SER A 47 -4.00 -6.85 7.90
C SER A 47 -4.32 -5.75 6.91
N LEU A 48 -5.61 -5.54 6.67
CA LEU A 48 -6.09 -4.45 5.82
C LEU A 48 -7.30 -3.84 6.49
N LYS A 49 -7.26 -2.52 6.68
CA LYS A 49 -8.39 -1.77 7.22
C LYS A 49 -8.74 -0.66 6.25
N CYS A 50 -10.03 -0.43 6.06
CA CYS A 50 -10.51 0.64 5.21
C CYS A 50 -11.68 1.32 5.90
N ASN A 51 -11.60 2.62 6.02
CA ASN A 51 -12.67 3.43 6.60
C ASN A 51 -13.25 4.32 5.49
N PHE A 52 -14.47 3.99 5.07
CA PHE A 52 -15.15 4.70 3.99
C PHE A 52 -15.81 5.96 4.55
N ILE A 53 -15.50 7.11 3.97
CA ILE A 53 -15.98 8.41 4.45
C ILE A 53 -16.97 8.99 3.48
N LYS A 54 -16.69 8.91 2.17
CA LYS A 54 -17.52 9.47 1.13
C LYS A 54 -17.44 8.59 -0.11
N SER A 55 -18.53 8.48 -0.86
CA SER A 55 -18.52 7.73 -2.12
C SER A 55 -17.75 8.49 -3.19
N ALA A 56 -16.92 7.77 -3.94
CA ALA A 56 -16.32 8.30 -5.14
C ALA A 56 -17.29 8.15 -6.31
N LEU A 57 -17.32 9.13 -7.18
CA LEU A 57 -18.20 9.14 -8.34
C LEU A 57 -17.43 8.71 -9.59
N TYR A 58 -18.17 8.36 -10.65
CA TYR A 58 -17.62 7.77 -11.87
C TYR A 58 -16.47 8.58 -12.48
N ASP A 59 -16.63 9.89 -12.60
CA ASP A 59 -15.64 10.78 -13.21
C ASP A 59 -14.71 11.45 -12.20
N ASP A 60 -14.69 11.00 -10.96
CA ASP A 60 -13.75 11.50 -9.97
C ASP A 60 -12.33 11.08 -10.33
N VAL A 61 -11.41 12.01 -10.17
CA VAL A 61 -9.96 11.73 -10.22
C VAL A 61 -9.50 11.51 -8.79
N LEU A 62 -9.04 10.29 -8.50
CA LEU A 62 -8.65 9.92 -7.15
C LEU A 62 -7.14 10.01 -7.01
N THR A 63 -6.69 10.60 -5.91
CA THR A 63 -5.28 10.67 -5.56
C THR A 63 -5.06 9.85 -4.31
N ILE A 64 -4.09 8.95 -4.37
CA ILE A 64 -3.73 8.05 -3.27
C ILE A 64 -2.48 8.60 -2.61
N HIS A 65 -2.60 8.93 -1.33
CA HIS A 65 -1.47 9.35 -0.50
C HIS A 65 -1.07 8.21 0.39
N THR A 66 0.20 7.82 0.33
CA THR A 66 0.74 6.68 1.07
C THR A 66 1.79 7.18 2.07
N PHE A 67 1.69 6.70 3.30
CA PHE A 67 2.59 7.12 4.38
C PHE A 67 3.17 5.88 5.05
N LEU A 68 4.49 5.85 5.20
CA LEU A 68 5.13 4.85 6.03
C LEU A 68 4.92 5.25 7.49
N LYS A 69 4.29 4.38 8.27
CA LYS A 69 3.86 4.74 9.62
C LYS A 69 5.01 4.79 10.62
N LYS A 70 5.97 3.86 10.50
CA LYS A 70 7.10 3.78 11.43
C LYS A 70 8.21 2.94 10.82
N GLU A 71 9.37 2.93 11.46
CA GLU A 71 10.49 2.10 11.02
C GLU A 71 10.07 0.62 10.97
N PRO A 72 10.25 -0.06 9.82
CA PRO A 72 9.91 -1.48 9.73
C PRO A 72 10.85 -2.35 10.55
N LEU A 73 10.30 -3.39 11.15
CA LEU A 73 11.08 -4.44 11.83
C LEU A 73 10.76 -5.78 11.16
N VAL A 74 9.84 -6.56 11.75
CA VAL A 74 9.35 -7.80 11.14
C VAL A 74 8.20 -7.50 10.20
N LYS A 75 7.55 -6.36 10.40
CA LYS A 75 6.40 -5.92 9.63
C LYS A 75 6.66 -4.52 9.09
N ILE A 76 5.96 -4.19 8.00
CA ILE A 76 5.92 -2.83 7.48
C ILE A 76 4.46 -2.38 7.43
N GLU A 77 4.20 -1.17 7.89
CA GLU A 77 2.85 -0.65 8.02
C GLU A 77 2.71 0.65 7.28
N PHE A 78 1.67 0.74 6.46
CA PHE A 78 1.35 1.94 5.68
C PHE A 78 -0.01 2.47 6.05
N ASP A 79 -0.11 3.78 6.12
CA ASP A 79 -1.38 4.49 6.15
C ASP A 79 -1.66 5.09 4.78
N TYR A 80 -2.92 5.22 4.44
CA TYR A 80 -3.36 5.76 3.15
C TYR A 80 -4.47 6.77 3.34
N GLU A 81 -4.48 7.76 2.48
CA GLU A 81 -5.60 8.66 2.29
C GLU A 81 -5.93 8.71 0.81
N ILE A 82 -7.20 8.58 0.47
CA ILE A 82 -7.66 8.73 -0.91
C ILE A 82 -8.56 9.94 -0.98
N LYS A 83 -8.21 10.88 -1.85
CA LYS A 83 -8.93 12.13 -2.04
C LYS A 83 -9.39 12.26 -3.49
N ASN A 84 -10.50 12.96 -3.71
CA ASN A 84 -10.96 13.27 -5.05
C ASN A 84 -10.29 14.57 -5.56
N GLN A 85 -10.69 15.03 -6.74
CA GLN A 85 -10.15 16.24 -7.38
C GLN A 85 -10.41 17.52 -6.58
N ASP A 86 -11.40 17.51 -5.71
CA ASP A 86 -11.74 18.65 -4.86
C ASP A 86 -11.05 18.55 -3.49
N ALA A 87 -10.08 17.68 -3.36
CA ALA A 87 -9.35 17.42 -2.13
C ALA A 87 -10.23 16.92 -0.98
N GLU A 88 -11.40 16.37 -1.32
CA GLU A 88 -12.27 15.75 -0.33
C GLU A 88 -11.77 14.36 0.00
N LEU A 89 -11.75 14.04 1.28
CA LEU A 89 -11.32 12.73 1.76
C LEU A 89 -12.40 11.68 1.48
N ILE A 90 -12.04 10.69 0.66
CA ILE A 90 -12.94 9.61 0.26
C ILE A 90 -12.82 8.45 1.23
N CYS A 91 -11.60 8.06 1.55
CA CYS A 91 -11.38 7.01 2.54
C CYS A 91 -10.01 7.12 3.16
N THR A 92 -9.85 6.48 4.32
CA THR A 92 -8.55 6.23 4.93
C THR A 92 -8.31 4.74 4.96
N GLY A 93 -7.06 4.34 4.94
CA GLY A 93 -6.70 2.93 4.95
C GLY A 93 -5.45 2.67 5.76
N ASN A 94 -5.27 1.41 6.09
CA ASN A 94 -4.09 0.92 6.78
C ASN A 94 -3.82 -0.49 6.32
N THR A 95 -2.58 -0.79 5.96
CA THR A 95 -2.15 -2.15 5.67
C THR A 95 -0.93 -2.49 6.51
N VAL A 96 -0.88 -3.73 6.97
CA VAL A 96 0.30 -4.29 7.62
C VAL A 96 0.73 -5.48 6.78
N LEU A 97 2.01 -5.50 6.40
CA LEU A 97 2.62 -6.57 5.63
C LEU A 97 3.74 -7.18 6.47
N ALA A 98 3.98 -8.47 6.28
CA ALA A 98 5.04 -9.17 7.01
C ALA A 98 6.18 -9.51 6.04
N PHE A 99 7.42 -9.36 6.52
CA PHE A 99 8.56 -9.84 5.75
C PHE A 99 8.72 -11.35 5.98
N MET A 100 8.80 -12.10 4.90
CA MET A 100 8.93 -13.55 4.97
C MET A 100 9.98 -14.04 3.99
N ASN A 101 10.69 -15.08 4.39
CA ASN A 101 11.56 -15.82 3.47
C ASN A 101 10.66 -16.60 2.51
N SER A 102 10.87 -16.42 1.21
CA SER A 102 10.00 -17.01 0.19
C SER A 102 10.13 -18.54 0.09
N GLU A 103 11.23 -19.14 0.56
CA GLU A 103 11.44 -20.57 0.55
C GLU A 103 10.91 -21.24 1.81
N THR A 104 11.29 -20.69 2.98
CA THR A 104 10.92 -21.29 4.26
C THR A 104 9.55 -20.86 4.76
N LEU A 105 9.02 -19.74 4.22
CA LEU A 105 7.77 -19.11 4.65
C LEU A 105 7.80 -18.67 6.12
N LYS A 106 9.00 -18.45 6.66
CA LYS A 106 9.17 -17.96 8.03
C LYS A 106 9.37 -16.47 8.05
N PRO A 107 8.87 -15.80 9.11
CA PRO A 107 9.10 -14.36 9.27
C PRO A 107 10.59 -14.03 9.33
N ILE A 108 10.95 -12.91 8.74
CA ILE A 108 12.30 -12.36 8.80
C ILE A 108 12.22 -10.89 9.17
N ARG A 109 13.35 -10.32 9.59
CA ARG A 109 13.41 -8.88 9.82
C ARG A 109 13.54 -8.16 8.49
N CYS A 110 13.10 -6.91 8.46
CA CYS A 110 13.28 -6.06 7.29
C CYS A 110 14.75 -6.06 6.90
N PRO A 111 15.09 -6.39 5.65
CA PRO A 111 16.49 -6.40 5.21
C PRO A 111 17.13 -5.03 5.34
N GLU A 112 18.42 -5.02 5.62
CA GLU A 112 19.12 -3.77 5.85
C GLU A 112 19.14 -2.86 4.63
N TYR A 113 19.26 -3.43 3.43
CA TYR A 113 19.21 -2.61 2.21
C TYR A 113 17.88 -1.87 2.06
N LEU A 114 16.81 -2.49 2.52
CA LEU A 114 15.47 -1.92 2.48
C LEU A 114 15.35 -0.80 3.51
N LEU A 115 15.85 -1.02 4.72
CA LEU A 115 15.90 0.02 5.74
C LEU A 115 16.66 1.25 5.25
N LYS A 116 17.81 1.04 4.61
CA LYS A 116 18.59 2.15 4.05
C LYS A 116 17.83 2.87 2.95
N GLY A 117 17.19 2.13 2.07
CA GLY A 117 16.37 2.71 1.01
C GLY A 117 15.21 3.54 1.55
N LEU A 118 14.71 3.20 2.73
CA LEU A 118 13.63 3.91 3.40
C LEU A 118 14.13 5.06 4.28
N GLY A 119 15.44 5.27 4.39
CA GLY A 119 16.03 6.36 5.16
C GLY A 119 16.33 6.04 6.62
N TYR A 120 16.42 4.78 6.97
CA TYR A 120 16.71 4.37 8.35
C TYR A 120 18.11 3.81 8.54
#